data_4287b81b51a524adf6b6dd14da6e185d
#
_entry.id   4287b81b51a524adf6b6dd14da6e185d
#
_cell.length_a   1.000
_cell.length_b   1.000
_cell.length_c   1.000
_cell.angle_alpha   90.00
_cell.angle_beta   90.00
_cell.angle_gamma   90.00
#
_symmetry.space_group_name_H-M   'P 1'
#
loop_
_entity.id
_entity.type
_entity.pdbx_description
1 polymer ?
#
loop_
_entity_poly.entity_id
_entity_poly.type
_entity_poly.pdbx_seq_one_letter_code
_entity_poly.pdbx_strand_id
1 'polypeptide(L)'
;ANNNTSRFNVRGNVDVKLNDFIKAYINANTTFYDSKSGKGNYWEAAATMRPNFPQHAAPLIPIDLIDPNATAAWDLVNASGNIITMNGQRYFLAGTQQNKTHVFGDMYAAGRSKWTSRQFQFDAGVEIDLGRVLKGLTFKTVYAVDYATSYSTSYDNEYAIYTPTWSMYNGKEYITDLKQEGLDKKSGNQNINGSDADMTMLWTGQFNYDR
;
A
#
# COMPACT_ATOMS: atom_id res chain seq x y z
N ALA A 1 4.40 -2.39 10.75
CA ALA A 1 3.82 -1.77 9.53
C ALA A 1 2.32 -2.01 9.55
N ASN A 2 1.53 -0.96 9.49
CA ASN A 2 0.08 -1.09 9.41
C ASN A 2 -0.32 -1.28 7.94
N ASN A 3 -0.30 -2.53 7.48
CA ASN A 3 -0.88 -2.89 6.22
C ASN A 3 -2.41 -2.87 6.38
N ASN A 4 -3.07 -2.13 5.53
CA ASN A 4 -4.52 -1.99 5.56
C ASN A 4 -5.06 -1.96 4.14
N THR A 5 -6.14 -2.67 3.93
CA THR A 5 -6.88 -2.69 2.67
C THR A 5 -8.34 -2.36 2.97
N SER A 6 -8.90 -1.43 2.24
CA SER A 6 -10.31 -1.07 2.34
C SER A 6 -10.96 -1.09 0.96
N ARG A 7 -12.19 -1.58 0.91
CA ARG A 7 -13.03 -1.58 -0.29
C ARG A 7 -14.44 -1.11 0.09
N PHE A 8 -14.92 -0.15 -0.66
CA PHE A 8 -16.28 0.36 -0.52
C PHE A 8 -16.97 0.35 -1.89
N ASN A 9 -18.13 -0.26 -1.97
CA ASN A 9 -18.94 -0.35 -3.20
C ASN A 9 -20.28 0.36 -2.98
N VAL A 10 -20.66 1.16 -3.97
CA VAL A 10 -22.01 1.73 -4.04
C VAL A 10 -22.65 1.26 -5.33
N ARG A 11 -23.86 0.73 -5.23
CA ARG A 11 -24.67 0.33 -6.39
C ARG A 11 -26.03 0.96 -6.29
N GLY A 12 -26.51 1.53 -7.40
CA GLY A 12 -27.84 2.06 -7.54
C GLY A 12 -28.44 1.63 -8.87
N ASN A 13 -29.69 1.20 -8.83
CA ASN A 13 -30.47 0.84 -10.02
C ASN A 13 -31.80 1.59 -9.95
N VAL A 14 -32.17 2.22 -11.05
CA VAL A 14 -33.43 2.96 -11.17
C VAL A 14 -34.12 2.53 -12.46
N ASP A 15 -35.34 2.04 -12.35
CA ASP A 15 -36.21 1.73 -13.47
C ASP A 15 -37.39 2.71 -13.47
N VAL A 16 -37.66 3.32 -14.62
CA VAL A 16 -38.73 4.29 -14.79
C VAL A 16 -39.61 3.90 -15.96
N LYS A 17 -40.91 3.74 -15.70
CA LYS A 17 -41.90 3.66 -16.74
C LYS A 17 -42.37 5.06 -17.10
N LEU A 18 -41.91 5.58 -18.25
CA LEU A 18 -42.26 6.91 -18.71
C LEU A 18 -43.69 7.00 -19.22
N ASN A 19 -44.15 5.93 -19.88
CA ASN A 19 -45.52 5.72 -20.31
C ASN A 19 -45.75 4.22 -20.60
N ASP A 20 -46.90 3.87 -21.21
CA ASP A 20 -47.23 2.45 -21.44
C ASP A 20 -46.34 1.75 -22.46
N PHE A 21 -45.56 2.50 -23.26
CA PHE A 21 -44.73 1.94 -24.31
C PHE A 21 -43.23 2.35 -24.20
N ILE A 22 -42.87 3.16 -23.22
CA ILE A 22 -41.45 3.55 -23.00
C ILE A 22 -41.05 3.25 -21.55
N LYS A 23 -40.02 2.41 -21.41
CA LYS A 23 -39.32 2.18 -20.15
C LYS A 23 -37.91 2.65 -20.27
N ALA A 24 -37.39 3.26 -19.24
CA ALA A 24 -35.98 3.67 -19.13
C ALA A 24 -35.36 3.09 -17.85
N TYR A 25 -34.08 2.81 -17.87
CA TYR A 25 -33.36 2.37 -16.69
C TYR A 25 -31.98 3.00 -16.62
N ILE A 26 -31.47 3.11 -15.41
CA ILE A 26 -30.13 3.55 -15.12
C ILE A 26 -29.56 2.61 -14.06
N ASN A 27 -28.37 2.06 -14.34
CA ASN A 27 -27.59 1.30 -13.38
C ASN A 27 -26.27 2.03 -13.15
N ALA A 28 -25.86 2.15 -11.91
CA ALA A 28 -24.56 2.71 -11.55
C ALA A 28 -23.91 1.82 -10.48
N ASN A 29 -22.63 1.56 -10.65
CA ASN A 29 -21.82 0.83 -9.69
C ASN A 29 -20.48 1.53 -9.54
N THR A 30 -20.11 1.87 -8.32
CA THR A 30 -18.84 2.51 -8.03
C THR A 30 -18.08 1.73 -6.98
N THR A 31 -16.81 1.48 -7.24
CA THR A 31 -15.90 0.81 -6.30
C THR A 31 -14.76 1.75 -5.93
N PHE A 32 -14.59 1.97 -4.64
CA PHE A 32 -13.46 2.65 -4.03
C PHE A 32 -12.57 1.60 -3.37
N TYR A 33 -11.32 1.52 -3.79
CA TYR A 33 -10.35 0.60 -3.24
C TYR A 33 -9.10 1.36 -2.83
N ASP A 34 -8.66 1.20 -1.59
CA ASP A 34 -7.43 1.74 -1.04
C ASP A 34 -6.65 0.62 -0.35
N SER A 35 -5.36 0.51 -0.66
CA SER A 35 -4.44 -0.39 0.02
C SER A 35 -3.22 0.38 0.49
N LYS A 36 -2.84 0.19 1.75
CA LYS A 36 -1.63 0.77 2.35
C LYS A 36 -0.69 -0.36 2.76
N SER A 37 0.58 -0.20 2.49
CA SER A 37 1.62 -1.16 2.85
C SER A 37 2.92 -0.47 3.26
N GLY A 38 3.76 -1.17 4.01
CA GLY A 38 5.15 -0.78 4.19
C GLY A 38 5.91 -0.81 2.85
N LYS A 39 7.04 -0.13 2.80
CA LYS A 39 7.83 0.05 1.58
C LYS A 39 8.69 -1.16 1.23
N GLY A 40 9.27 -1.83 2.22
CA GLY A 40 10.18 -2.95 2.00
C GLY A 40 9.47 -4.28 1.74
N ASN A 41 10.12 -5.15 0.99
CA ASN A 41 9.70 -6.55 0.84
C ASN A 41 10.24 -7.40 2.00
N TYR A 42 9.74 -7.13 3.20
CA TYR A 42 10.20 -7.78 4.42
C TYR A 42 9.95 -9.30 4.44
N TRP A 43 9.00 -9.81 3.68
CA TRP A 43 8.77 -11.24 3.52
C TRP A 43 9.93 -11.92 2.80
N GLU A 44 10.39 -11.35 1.68
CA GLU A 44 11.55 -11.84 0.97
C GLU A 44 12.82 -11.69 1.82
N ALA A 45 12.99 -10.53 2.46
CA ALA A 45 14.10 -10.30 3.35
C ALA A 45 14.13 -11.31 4.52
N ALA A 46 12.99 -11.62 5.14
CA ALA A 46 12.89 -12.63 6.18
C ALA A 46 13.18 -14.05 5.66
N ALA A 47 12.68 -14.40 4.47
CA ALA A 47 12.88 -15.71 3.86
C ALA A 47 14.33 -15.94 3.40
N THR A 48 15.08 -14.86 3.10
CA THR A 48 16.47 -14.92 2.64
C THR A 48 17.49 -14.63 3.74
N MET A 49 17.05 -14.54 5.00
CA MET A 49 17.96 -14.36 6.15
C MET A 49 19.02 -15.47 6.21
N ARG A 50 20.28 -15.05 6.39
CA ARG A 50 21.42 -15.96 6.49
C ARG A 50 22.11 -15.76 7.83
N PRO A 51 22.27 -16.81 8.65
CA PRO A 51 22.86 -16.70 10.01
C PRO A 51 24.29 -16.18 10.04
N ASN A 52 25.04 -16.29 8.93
CA ASN A 52 26.41 -15.82 8.81
C ASN A 52 26.52 -14.29 8.64
N PHE A 53 25.41 -13.59 8.47
CA PHE A 53 25.40 -12.11 8.49
C PHE A 53 25.00 -11.61 9.88
N PRO A 54 25.78 -10.74 10.52
CA PRO A 54 25.50 -10.27 11.90
C PRO A 54 24.09 -9.69 12.07
N GLN A 55 23.63 -8.88 11.13
CA GLN A 55 22.31 -8.29 11.18
C GLN A 55 21.16 -9.28 10.95
N HIS A 56 21.44 -10.47 10.42
CA HIS A 56 20.47 -11.55 10.31
C HIS A 56 20.44 -12.43 11.58
N ALA A 57 21.59 -12.59 12.22
CA ALA A 57 21.69 -13.34 13.48
C ALA A 57 21.14 -12.53 14.66
N ALA A 58 21.44 -11.23 14.71
CA ALA A 58 20.98 -10.32 15.76
C ALA A 58 20.48 -9.01 15.13
N PRO A 59 19.30 -9.00 14.50
CA PRO A 59 18.82 -7.84 13.77
C PRO A 59 18.48 -6.65 14.68
N LEU A 60 18.05 -6.93 15.89
CA LEU A 60 17.71 -5.92 16.91
C LEU A 60 18.61 -6.13 18.12
N ILE A 61 19.35 -5.10 18.48
CA ILE A 61 20.26 -5.12 19.63
C ILE A 61 19.73 -4.17 20.70
N PRO A 62 19.56 -4.65 21.96
CA PRO A 62 19.12 -3.82 23.06
C PRO A 62 20.09 -2.69 23.35
N ILE A 63 19.57 -1.47 23.57
CA ILE A 63 20.41 -0.32 23.87
C ILE A 63 21.08 -0.35 25.24
N ASP A 64 20.53 -1.10 26.18
CA ASP A 64 21.09 -1.28 27.56
C ASP A 64 22.35 -2.17 27.58
N LEU A 65 22.72 -2.77 26.45
CA LEU A 65 24.05 -3.36 26.27
C LEU A 65 25.14 -2.36 25.96
N ILE A 66 24.78 -1.08 25.71
CA ILE A 66 25.77 0.00 25.53
C ILE A 66 26.38 0.35 26.86
N ASP A 67 27.72 0.37 26.91
CA ASP A 67 28.44 0.81 28.11
C ASP A 67 27.97 2.23 28.53
N PRO A 68 27.57 2.44 29.80
CA PRO A 68 27.18 3.75 30.26
C PRO A 68 28.17 4.88 29.99
N ASN A 69 29.48 4.57 29.86
CA ASN A 69 30.53 5.51 29.55
C ASN A 69 30.76 5.72 28.05
N ALA A 70 30.12 4.95 27.17
CA ALA A 70 30.23 5.09 25.72
C ALA A 70 29.35 6.25 25.21
N THR A 71 29.72 7.49 25.56
CA THR A 71 28.92 8.70 25.27
C THR A 71 28.62 8.85 23.80
N ALA A 72 29.60 8.63 22.91
CA ALA A 72 29.39 8.72 21.47
C ALA A 72 28.34 7.72 20.95
N ALA A 73 28.33 6.49 21.45
CA ALA A 73 27.32 5.50 21.09
C ALA A 73 25.92 5.89 21.59
N TRP A 74 25.83 6.44 22.79
CA TRP A 74 24.57 6.96 23.33
C TRP A 74 24.05 8.16 22.55
N ASP A 75 24.91 9.06 22.12
CA ASP A 75 24.53 10.22 21.29
C ASP A 75 23.91 9.77 19.96
N LEU A 76 24.54 8.77 19.29
CA LEU A 76 24.00 8.20 18.07
C LEU A 76 22.62 7.57 18.26
N VAL A 77 22.45 6.77 19.29
CA VAL A 77 21.16 6.10 19.57
C VAL A 77 20.07 7.10 19.96
N ASN A 78 20.42 8.12 20.72
CA ASN A 78 19.46 9.15 21.15
C ASN A 78 19.08 10.10 20.01
N ALA A 79 19.98 10.33 19.05
CA ALA A 79 19.69 11.10 17.84
C ALA A 79 18.89 10.30 16.79
N SER A 80 18.92 8.96 16.86
CA SER A 80 18.20 8.12 15.89
C SER A 80 16.70 8.24 16.00
N GLY A 81 16.05 8.47 14.85
CA GLY A 81 14.61 8.45 14.71
C GLY A 81 13.98 7.04 14.55
N ASN A 82 14.81 5.98 14.49
CA ASN A 82 14.41 4.63 14.14
C ASN A 82 14.70 3.60 15.24
N ILE A 83 14.74 4.04 16.50
CA ILE A 83 14.78 3.13 17.66
C ILE A 83 13.45 2.42 17.79
N ILE A 84 13.51 1.09 17.83
CA ILE A 84 12.33 0.23 17.98
C ILE A 84 12.11 -0.07 19.46
N THR A 85 10.89 0.10 19.95
CA THR A 85 10.51 -0.27 21.30
C THR A 85 9.55 -1.45 21.26
N MET A 86 9.92 -2.56 21.93
CA MET A 86 9.08 -3.73 22.08
C MET A 86 9.07 -4.17 23.56
N ASN A 87 7.90 -4.37 24.11
CA ASN A 87 7.73 -4.79 25.52
C ASN A 87 8.49 -3.93 26.54
N GLY A 88 8.57 -2.61 26.28
CA GLY A 88 9.30 -1.67 27.13
C GLY A 88 10.82 -1.63 26.90
N GLN A 89 11.38 -2.55 26.13
CA GLN A 89 12.79 -2.60 25.77
C GLN A 89 13.01 -1.81 24.47
N ARG A 90 14.09 -1.00 24.42
CA ARG A 90 14.52 -0.24 23.27
C ARG A 90 15.63 -0.98 22.51
N TYR A 91 15.56 -0.96 21.18
CA TYR A 91 16.49 -1.66 20.30
C TYR A 91 16.95 -0.74 19.18
N PHE A 92 18.21 -0.85 18.77
CA PHE A 92 18.68 -0.27 17.52
C PHE A 92 18.78 -1.33 16.41
N LEU A 93 18.77 -0.86 15.17
CA LEU A 93 18.90 -1.69 13.98
C LEU A 93 20.37 -2.06 13.77
N ALA A 94 20.70 -3.33 13.89
CA ALA A 94 22.07 -3.82 13.65
C ALA A 94 22.32 -4.02 12.16
N GLY A 95 23.57 -3.80 11.73
CA GLY A 95 23.97 -4.03 10.34
C GLY A 95 25.45 -3.77 10.11
N THR A 96 25.85 -3.88 8.85
CA THR A 96 27.24 -3.63 8.42
C THR A 96 27.26 -2.74 7.19
N GLN A 97 28.41 -2.14 6.91
CA GLN A 97 28.60 -1.30 5.72
C GLN A 97 28.29 -2.04 4.41
N GLN A 98 28.61 -3.34 4.33
CA GLN A 98 28.37 -4.16 3.15
C GLN A 98 26.89 -4.57 2.99
N ASN A 99 26.17 -4.59 4.10
CA ASN A 99 24.79 -5.04 4.08
C ASN A 99 23.91 -4.13 4.95
N LYS A 100 23.32 -3.13 4.28
CA LYS A 100 22.52 -2.08 4.90
C LYS A 100 21.01 -2.40 4.93
N THR A 101 20.57 -3.45 4.22
CA THR A 101 19.18 -3.88 4.24
C THR A 101 18.84 -4.52 5.57
N HIS A 102 17.69 -4.15 6.14
CA HIS A 102 17.30 -4.63 7.45
C HIS A 102 15.79 -4.89 7.49
N VAL A 103 15.39 -6.12 7.85
CA VAL A 103 13.97 -6.54 7.83
C VAL A 103 13.07 -5.60 8.64
N PHE A 104 13.49 -5.26 9.86
CA PHE A 104 12.73 -4.33 10.71
C PHE A 104 12.83 -2.89 10.24
N GLY A 105 13.97 -2.47 9.67
CA GLY A 105 14.14 -1.17 9.04
C GLY A 105 13.17 -1.00 7.88
N ASP A 106 13.08 -1.98 7.00
CA ASP A 106 12.14 -1.98 5.88
C ASP A 106 10.67 -1.98 6.35
N MET A 107 10.38 -2.71 7.42
CA MET A 107 9.02 -2.80 7.95
C MET A 107 8.55 -1.50 8.64
N TYR A 108 9.42 -0.82 9.38
CA TYR A 108 9.04 0.27 10.26
C TYR A 108 9.56 1.64 9.84
N ALA A 109 10.70 1.71 9.14
CA ALA A 109 11.43 2.94 8.88
C ALA A 109 11.47 3.35 7.41
N ALA A 110 11.47 2.42 6.45
CA ALA A 110 11.66 2.69 5.01
C ALA A 110 10.52 3.50 4.36
N GLY A 111 9.45 3.78 5.09
CA GLY A 111 8.31 4.56 4.59
C GLY A 111 7.08 3.70 4.28
N ARG A 112 6.25 4.19 3.37
CA ARG A 112 4.96 3.56 3.07
C ARG A 112 4.58 3.76 1.61
N SER A 113 3.78 2.83 1.10
CA SER A 113 3.11 2.93 -0.19
C SER A 113 1.60 2.88 0.01
N LYS A 114 0.88 3.62 -0.80
CA LYS A 114 -0.58 3.57 -0.89
C LYS A 114 -0.96 3.37 -2.34
N TRP A 115 -1.72 2.31 -2.61
CA TRP A 115 -2.36 2.09 -3.90
C TRP A 115 -3.84 2.46 -3.80
N THR A 116 -4.30 3.22 -4.77
CA THR A 116 -5.66 3.73 -4.86
C THR A 116 -6.24 3.32 -6.20
N SER A 117 -7.42 2.70 -6.21
CA SER A 117 -8.18 2.41 -7.41
C SER A 117 -9.62 2.89 -7.28
N ARG A 118 -10.13 3.44 -8.36
CA ARG A 118 -11.50 3.90 -8.49
C ARG A 118 -12.09 3.33 -9.76
N GLN A 119 -13.23 2.66 -9.62
CA GLN A 119 -13.95 2.08 -10.74
C GLN A 119 -15.36 2.65 -10.74
N PHE A 120 -15.82 3.03 -11.89
CA PHE A 120 -17.16 3.54 -12.12
C PHE A 120 -17.74 2.84 -13.34
N GLN A 121 -18.86 2.18 -13.14
CA GLN A 121 -19.62 1.50 -14.19
C GLN A 121 -21.01 2.13 -14.22
N PHE A 122 -21.40 2.56 -15.39
CA PHE A 122 -22.68 3.20 -15.62
C PHE A 122 -23.30 2.63 -16.90
N ASP A 123 -24.55 2.26 -16.85
CA ASP A 123 -25.34 1.97 -18.03
C ASP A 123 -26.72 2.58 -17.92
N ALA A 124 -27.17 3.17 -19.01
CA ALA A 124 -28.51 3.67 -19.16
C ALA A 124 -29.13 3.11 -20.43
N GLY A 125 -30.37 2.71 -20.34
CA GLY A 125 -31.08 2.14 -21.47
C GLY A 125 -32.51 2.62 -21.57
N VAL A 126 -33.01 2.57 -22.80
CA VAL A 126 -34.41 2.83 -23.11
C VAL A 126 -34.96 1.64 -23.90
N GLU A 127 -36.10 1.18 -23.50
CA GLU A 127 -36.86 0.15 -24.22
C GLU A 127 -38.20 0.77 -24.68
N ILE A 128 -38.49 0.61 -25.97
CA ILE A 128 -39.68 1.17 -26.62
C ILE A 128 -40.50 -0.01 -27.20
N ASP A 129 -41.73 -0.14 -26.76
CA ASP A 129 -42.71 -1.03 -27.36
C ASP A 129 -43.23 -0.42 -28.65
N LEU A 130 -42.88 -1.02 -29.78
CA LEU A 130 -43.34 -0.64 -31.11
C LEU A 130 -44.54 -1.47 -31.58
N GLY A 131 -45.26 -2.12 -30.67
CA GLY A 131 -46.45 -2.95 -30.97
C GLY A 131 -47.55 -2.24 -31.72
N ARG A 132 -47.60 -0.91 -31.70
CA ARG A 132 -48.48 -0.09 -32.53
C ARG A 132 -48.09 -0.09 -34.02
N VAL A 133 -46.82 -0.32 -34.35
CA VAL A 133 -46.30 -0.41 -35.70
C VAL A 133 -46.32 -1.84 -36.18
N LEU A 134 -45.85 -2.78 -35.35
CA LEU A 134 -45.83 -4.20 -35.60
C LEU A 134 -46.01 -4.94 -34.27
N LYS A 135 -47.05 -5.72 -34.10
CA LYS A 135 -47.34 -6.47 -32.90
C LYS A 135 -46.15 -7.38 -32.55
N GLY A 136 -45.63 -7.26 -31.33
CA GLY A 136 -44.48 -8.01 -30.84
C GLY A 136 -43.11 -7.38 -31.16
N LEU A 137 -43.06 -6.21 -31.78
CA LEU A 137 -41.80 -5.49 -32.06
C LEU A 137 -41.46 -4.60 -30.88
N THR A 138 -40.20 -4.69 -30.41
CA THR A 138 -39.62 -3.76 -29.43
C THR A 138 -38.28 -3.25 -29.93
N PHE A 139 -37.91 -2.04 -29.53
CA PHE A 139 -36.59 -1.48 -29.75
C PHE A 139 -35.92 -1.20 -28.42
N LYS A 140 -34.68 -1.60 -28.26
CA LYS A 140 -33.86 -1.32 -27.08
C LYS A 140 -32.57 -0.64 -27.49
N THR A 141 -32.23 0.42 -26.78
CA THR A 141 -30.91 1.06 -26.90
C THR A 141 -30.28 1.21 -25.53
N VAL A 142 -28.96 0.99 -25.46
CA VAL A 142 -28.18 1.04 -24.24
C VAL A 142 -26.91 1.84 -24.50
N TYR A 143 -26.62 2.75 -23.59
CA TYR A 143 -25.33 3.41 -23.50
C TYR A 143 -24.66 2.99 -22.20
N ALA A 144 -23.42 2.51 -22.29
CA ALA A 144 -22.66 2.05 -21.12
C ALA A 144 -21.28 2.69 -21.11
N VAL A 145 -20.80 3.01 -19.90
CA VAL A 145 -19.45 3.51 -19.63
C VAL A 145 -18.84 2.67 -18.53
N ASP A 146 -17.65 2.15 -18.77
CA ASP A 146 -16.80 1.55 -17.76
C ASP A 146 -15.52 2.39 -17.67
N TYR A 147 -15.29 2.96 -16.49
CA TYR A 147 -14.14 3.80 -16.21
C TYR A 147 -13.39 3.27 -15.00
N ALA A 148 -12.10 3.02 -15.17
CA ALA A 148 -11.21 2.60 -14.11
C ALA A 148 -10.00 3.53 -14.05
N THR A 149 -9.60 3.93 -12.86
CA THR A 149 -8.35 4.64 -12.64
C THR A 149 -7.64 4.07 -11.43
N SER A 150 -6.32 4.00 -11.51
CA SER A 150 -5.48 3.60 -10.40
C SER A 150 -4.20 4.41 -10.35
N TYR A 151 -3.68 4.62 -9.16
CA TYR A 151 -2.38 5.23 -8.94
C TYR A 151 -1.78 4.76 -7.62
N SER A 152 -0.46 4.79 -7.55
CA SER A 152 0.30 4.50 -6.35
C SER A 152 1.00 5.75 -5.86
N THR A 153 0.98 5.96 -4.55
CA THR A 153 1.75 7.02 -3.91
C THR A 153 2.67 6.43 -2.87
N SER A 154 3.88 6.98 -2.74
CA SER A 154 4.84 6.50 -1.74
C SER A 154 5.57 7.63 -1.04
N TYR A 155 5.98 7.35 0.19
CA TYR A 155 6.98 8.09 0.93
C TYR A 155 8.19 7.18 1.08
N ASP A 156 9.32 7.59 0.54
CA ASP A 156 10.57 6.84 0.53
C ASP A 156 11.49 7.43 1.59
N ASN A 157 11.54 6.76 2.74
CA ASN A 157 12.43 7.14 3.83
C ASN A 157 13.71 6.33 3.75
N GLU A 158 14.79 6.94 4.23
CA GLU A 158 16.05 6.26 4.52
C GLU A 158 16.14 6.01 6.02
N TYR A 159 16.80 4.94 6.41
CA TYR A 159 17.08 4.62 7.81
C TYR A 159 18.55 4.24 8.00
N ALA A 160 19.08 4.61 9.15
CA ALA A 160 20.40 4.22 9.57
C ALA A 160 20.40 2.84 10.23
N ILE A 161 21.49 2.11 10.06
CA ILE A 161 21.81 0.90 10.81
C ILE A 161 23.13 1.12 11.55
N TYR A 162 23.39 0.28 12.53
CA TYR A 162 24.54 0.45 13.41
C TYR A 162 25.35 -0.83 13.49
N THR A 163 26.69 -0.69 13.38
CA THR A 163 27.64 -1.78 13.61
C THR A 163 28.23 -1.60 15.01
N PRO A 164 27.95 -2.52 15.96
CA PRO A 164 28.47 -2.44 17.31
C PRO A 164 29.91 -2.95 17.39
N THR A 165 30.71 -2.30 18.24
CA THR A 165 31.99 -2.81 18.72
C THR A 165 31.80 -3.38 20.12
N TRP A 166 32.12 -4.66 20.30
CA TRP A 166 31.93 -5.38 21.55
C TRP A 166 33.20 -5.44 22.38
N SER A 167 33.04 -5.34 23.68
CA SER A 167 34.10 -5.60 24.67
C SER A 167 33.53 -6.42 25.83
N MET A 168 34.40 -7.24 26.41
CA MET A 168 34.02 -8.06 27.55
C MET A 168 34.60 -7.47 28.84
N TYR A 169 33.77 -7.25 29.85
CA TYR A 169 34.18 -6.79 31.17
C TYR A 169 33.46 -7.60 32.25
N ASN A 170 34.19 -8.18 33.18
CA ASN A 170 33.65 -9.00 34.27
C ASN A 170 32.71 -10.13 33.78
N GLY A 171 33.04 -10.76 32.64
CA GLY A 171 32.25 -11.86 32.08
C GLY A 171 30.94 -11.44 31.41
N LYS A 172 30.72 -10.12 31.23
CA LYS A 172 29.60 -9.57 30.48
C LYS A 172 30.07 -8.83 29.22
N GLU A 173 29.32 -8.99 28.17
CA GLU A 173 29.56 -8.26 26.92
C GLU A 173 28.86 -6.90 26.97
N TYR A 174 29.57 -5.86 26.58
CA TYR A 174 29.09 -4.50 26.43
C TYR A 174 29.49 -3.93 25.07
N ILE A 175 28.68 -3.00 24.58
CA ILE A 175 28.97 -2.24 23.38
C ILE A 175 29.72 -0.99 23.79
N THR A 176 30.98 -0.86 23.34
CA THR A 176 31.86 0.26 23.67
C THR A 176 31.85 1.36 22.60
N ASP A 177 31.40 1.02 21.37
CA ASP A 177 31.26 1.96 20.28
C ASP A 177 30.19 1.51 19.28
N LEU A 178 29.61 2.47 18.57
CA LEU A 178 28.66 2.25 17.48
C LEU A 178 29.10 3.03 16.27
N LYS A 179 29.19 2.33 15.13
CA LYS A 179 29.39 2.98 13.85
C LYS A 179 28.07 3.05 13.10
N GLN A 180 27.62 4.27 12.79
CA GLN A 180 26.43 4.49 11.99
C GLN A 180 26.72 4.29 10.51
N GLU A 181 25.86 3.55 9.82
CA GLU A 181 25.87 3.36 8.38
C GLU A 181 24.52 3.81 7.80
N GLY A 182 24.58 4.76 6.86
CA GLY A 182 23.38 5.43 6.34
C GLY A 182 22.93 6.60 7.20
N LEU A 183 21.80 7.17 6.84
CA LEU A 183 21.21 8.33 7.51
C LEU A 183 19.72 8.07 7.78
N ASP A 184 19.23 8.57 8.90
CA ASP A 184 17.80 8.63 9.17
C ASP A 184 17.20 9.85 8.46
N LYS A 185 16.52 9.64 7.34
CA LYS A 185 15.92 10.71 6.56
C LYS A 185 14.46 10.39 6.26
N LYS A 186 13.58 11.24 6.72
CA LYS A 186 12.16 11.16 6.36
C LYS A 186 11.90 11.95 5.07
N SER A 187 11.29 11.34 4.08
CA SER A 187 10.86 12.04 2.88
C SER A 187 9.75 13.03 3.22
N GLY A 188 9.98 14.29 2.90
CA GLY A 188 8.93 15.33 2.96
C GLY A 188 8.00 15.31 1.75
N ASN A 189 8.38 14.60 0.68
CA ASN A 189 7.65 14.57 -0.58
C ASN A 189 6.94 13.23 -0.76
N GLN A 190 5.70 13.31 -1.23
CA GLN A 190 4.96 12.16 -1.70
C GLN A 190 5.21 11.95 -3.20
N ASN A 191 5.75 10.80 -3.55
CA ASN A 191 5.94 10.42 -4.94
C ASN A 191 4.69 9.75 -5.48
N ILE A 192 4.27 10.12 -6.68
CA ILE A 192 3.24 9.40 -7.45
C ILE A 192 3.97 8.44 -8.38
N ASN A 193 3.75 7.14 -8.16
CA ASN A 193 4.38 6.08 -8.94
C ASN A 193 3.29 5.32 -9.69
N GLY A 194 3.34 5.41 -11.01
CA GLY A 194 2.36 4.78 -11.87
C GLY A 194 0.96 5.38 -11.69
N SER A 195 0.39 5.81 -12.77
CA SER A 195 -1.02 6.15 -12.86
C SER A 195 -1.55 5.52 -14.12
N ASP A 196 -2.74 4.96 -14.03
CA ASP A 196 -3.41 4.32 -15.13
C ASP A 196 -4.87 4.75 -15.15
N ALA A 197 -5.41 4.94 -16.35
CA ALA A 197 -6.81 5.31 -16.53
C ALA A 197 -7.33 4.68 -17.83
N ASP A 198 -8.33 3.82 -17.67
CA ASP A 198 -9.02 3.14 -18.76
C ASP A 198 -10.47 3.61 -18.82
N MET A 199 -10.95 3.84 -20.03
CA MET A 199 -12.35 4.15 -20.27
C MET A 199 -12.85 3.38 -21.49
N THR A 200 -13.90 2.62 -21.28
CA THR A 200 -14.61 1.93 -22.37
C THR A 200 -16.03 2.48 -22.44
N MET A 201 -16.44 2.83 -23.64
CA MET A 201 -17.80 3.27 -23.94
C MET A 201 -18.45 2.32 -24.92
N LEU A 202 -19.66 1.96 -24.68
CA LEU A 202 -20.48 1.11 -25.53
C LEU A 202 -21.82 1.78 -25.81
N TRP A 203 -22.20 1.81 -27.08
CA TRP A 203 -23.56 2.13 -27.47
C TRP A 203 -24.11 1.02 -28.34
N THR A 204 -25.32 0.53 -28.03
CA THR A 204 -25.99 -0.53 -28.78
C THR A 204 -27.42 -0.15 -29.06
N GLY A 205 -27.94 -0.58 -30.24
CA GLY A 205 -29.34 -0.53 -30.61
C GLY A 205 -29.80 -1.89 -31.13
N GLN A 206 -30.92 -2.38 -30.64
CA GLN A 206 -31.43 -3.72 -30.97
C GLN A 206 -32.93 -3.69 -31.19
N PHE A 207 -33.39 -4.34 -32.25
CA PHE A 207 -34.78 -4.66 -32.45
C PHE A 207 -35.02 -6.12 -32.05
N ASN A 208 -36.07 -6.33 -31.26
CA ASN A 208 -36.50 -7.66 -30.88
C ASN A 208 -37.95 -7.85 -31.44
N TYR A 209 -38.19 -9.02 -31.97
CA TYR A 209 -39.50 -9.37 -32.48
C TYR A 209 -39.95 -10.70 -31.89
N ASP A 210 -41.06 -10.69 -31.19
CA ASP A 210 -41.72 -11.86 -30.61
C ASP A 210 -43.10 -12.04 -31.22
N ARG A 211 -43.36 -13.24 -31.78
CA ARG A 211 -44.57 -13.52 -32.57
C ARG A 211 -45.51 -14.41 -31.81
#